data_d44bf913bc854fe7ab6b627f83b1a0ac
#
_entry.id   d44bf913bc854fe7ab6b627f83b1a0ac
#
_cell.length_a   1.000
_cell.length_b   1.000
_cell.length_c   1.000
_cell.angle_alpha   90.00
_cell.angle_beta   90.00
_cell.angle_gamma   90.00
#
_symmetry.space_group_name_H-M   'P 1'
#
loop_
_entity.id
_entity.type
_entity.pdbx_description
1 polymer ?
#
loop_
_entity_poly.entity_id
_entity_poly.type
_entity_poly.pdbx_seq_one_letter_code
_entity_poly.pdbx_strand_id
1 'polypeptide(L)'
;MSGRGDLQARERAAVADVVASTLRHDLRNKLASIRNASFYLMRQMKKTEVWNTDPRVEIFFQLIEKELTSAEELLSKRSPPAVGGPKPHCRPSEAVERALSQANVPGGVRVQRELTEKAEVALDREDLAVLVGCLVDNAVEAMPRGGTLTVRTKDLEDDGVSLRVEDTGEGLAPEAYSRAFEPFFTTKPGHAGLGLSIVHRVALRHGWQVDVGAGANGGTFVEVVFTGPDVGPGSRLVGRDENQGSK
;
A
#
# COMPACT_ATOMS: atom_id res chain seq x y z
N MET A 1 43.90 17.56 32.26
CA MET A 1 43.86 17.23 30.80
C MET A 1 42.43 17.00 30.24
N SER A 2 41.39 17.36 30.99
CA SER A 2 39.95 17.10 30.61
C SER A 2 39.31 18.14 29.68
N GLY A 3 39.83 19.35 29.56
CA GLY A 3 39.13 20.44 28.85
C GLY A 3 39.22 20.44 27.32
N ARG A 4 40.23 19.80 26.70
CA ARG A 4 40.34 19.76 25.22
C ARG A 4 39.36 18.82 24.56
N GLY A 5 39.04 17.68 25.21
CA GLY A 5 38.09 16.72 24.69
C GLY A 5 36.65 17.25 24.71
N ASP A 6 36.31 18.00 25.73
CA ASP A 6 34.99 18.61 25.90
C ASP A 6 34.73 19.75 24.88
N LEU A 7 35.76 20.54 24.58
CA LEU A 7 35.67 21.61 23.56
C LEU A 7 35.48 21.05 22.16
N GLN A 8 36.22 20.00 21.79
CA GLN A 8 36.08 19.31 20.50
C GLN A 8 34.72 18.62 20.35
N ALA A 9 34.15 18.06 21.43
CA ALA A 9 32.83 17.46 21.42
C ALA A 9 31.74 18.53 21.19
N ARG A 10 31.85 19.69 21.83
CA ARG A 10 30.92 20.83 21.65
C ARG A 10 31.00 21.43 20.23
N GLU A 11 32.17 21.57 19.67
CA GLU A 11 32.36 22.04 18.29
C GLU A 11 31.76 21.07 17.29
N ARG A 12 31.96 19.76 17.44
CA ARG A 12 31.33 18.73 16.57
C ARG A 12 29.82 18.74 16.69
N ALA A 13 29.28 18.89 17.89
CA ALA A 13 27.83 18.99 18.10
C ALA A 13 27.24 20.25 17.44
N ALA A 14 27.91 21.39 17.55
CA ALA A 14 27.49 22.64 16.93
C ALA A 14 27.49 22.55 15.39
N VAL A 15 28.53 21.95 14.79
CA VAL A 15 28.60 21.71 13.34
C VAL A 15 27.51 20.76 12.89
N ALA A 16 27.27 19.66 13.64
CA ALA A 16 26.20 18.70 13.34
C ALA A 16 24.80 19.37 13.35
N ASP A 17 24.55 20.26 14.33
CA ASP A 17 23.30 21.00 14.42
C ASP A 17 23.09 21.96 13.25
N VAL A 18 24.13 22.67 12.80
CA VAL A 18 24.06 23.55 11.63
C VAL A 18 23.78 22.75 10.37
N VAL A 19 24.51 21.65 10.14
CA VAL A 19 24.30 20.78 8.98
C VAL A 19 22.87 20.20 8.99
N ALA A 20 22.42 19.69 10.12
CA ALA A 20 21.07 19.16 10.27
C ALA A 20 20.00 20.23 10.04
N SER A 21 20.21 21.48 10.46
CA SER A 21 19.30 22.59 10.23
C SER A 21 19.21 22.94 8.74
N THR A 22 20.35 23.02 8.06
CA THR A 22 20.41 23.30 6.62
C THR A 22 19.72 22.20 5.81
N LEU A 23 20.02 20.92 6.12
CA LEU A 23 19.37 19.79 5.48
C LEU A 23 17.86 19.79 5.68
N ARG A 24 17.38 20.08 6.88
CA ARG A 24 15.93 20.19 7.14
C ARG A 24 15.27 21.30 6.31
N HIS A 25 15.92 22.45 6.19
CA HIS A 25 15.44 23.56 5.38
C HIS A 25 15.35 23.16 3.89
N ASP A 26 16.40 22.54 3.35
CA ASP A 26 16.46 22.14 1.96
C ASP A 26 15.42 21.03 1.64
N LEU A 27 15.24 20.08 2.55
CA LEU A 27 14.23 19.05 2.40
C LEU A 27 12.81 19.63 2.42
N ARG A 28 12.52 20.59 3.31
CA ARG A 28 11.22 21.28 3.31
C ARG A 28 10.94 21.99 1.99
N ASN A 29 11.93 22.67 1.44
CA ASN A 29 11.79 23.34 0.15
C ASN A 29 11.51 22.36 -1.00
N LYS A 30 12.15 21.18 -0.96
CA LYS A 30 11.90 20.12 -1.94
C LYS A 30 10.50 19.54 -1.79
N LEU A 31 10.06 19.25 -0.54
CA LEU A 31 8.69 18.77 -0.28
C LEU A 31 7.64 19.78 -0.73
N ALA A 32 7.83 21.08 -0.46
CA ALA A 32 6.94 22.14 -0.93
C ALA A 32 6.88 22.17 -2.48
N SER A 33 8.01 21.99 -3.16
CA SER A 33 8.06 21.94 -4.62
C SER A 33 7.29 20.73 -5.17
N ILE A 34 7.43 19.56 -4.55
CA ILE A 34 6.70 18.34 -4.93
C ILE A 34 5.19 18.55 -4.69
N ARG A 35 4.80 19.12 -3.55
CA ARG A 35 3.40 19.45 -3.24
C ARG A 35 2.79 20.37 -4.30
N ASN A 36 3.50 21.43 -4.68
CA ASN A 36 3.03 22.35 -5.73
C ASN A 36 2.86 21.66 -7.08
N ALA A 37 3.81 20.78 -7.45
CA ALA A 37 3.71 20.00 -8.69
C ALA A 37 2.54 19.01 -8.65
N SER A 38 2.35 18.29 -7.53
CA SER A 38 1.22 17.40 -7.32
C SER A 38 -0.12 18.14 -7.41
N PHE A 39 -0.24 19.29 -6.75
CA PHE A 39 -1.44 20.14 -6.83
C PHE A 39 -1.74 20.61 -8.24
N TYR A 40 -0.70 21.03 -9.00
CA TYR A 40 -0.87 21.42 -10.39
C TYR A 40 -1.37 20.25 -11.25
N LEU A 41 -0.77 19.06 -11.11
CA LEU A 41 -1.17 17.86 -11.82
C LEU A 41 -2.61 17.46 -11.48
N MET A 42 -2.98 17.46 -10.18
CA MET A 42 -4.34 17.18 -9.73
C MET A 42 -5.34 18.14 -10.39
N ARG A 43 -5.01 19.44 -10.46
CA ARG A 43 -5.86 20.45 -11.10
C ARG A 43 -6.04 20.22 -12.61
N GLN A 44 -5.02 19.69 -13.30
CA GLN A 44 -5.15 19.32 -14.71
C GLN A 44 -5.95 18.04 -14.88
N MET A 45 -5.70 17.05 -14.03
CA MET A 45 -6.43 15.77 -14.03
C MET A 45 -7.93 15.94 -13.80
N LYS A 46 -8.35 16.89 -12.95
CA LYS A 46 -9.77 17.23 -12.70
C LYS A 46 -10.53 17.66 -13.97
N LYS A 47 -9.83 18.03 -15.03
CA LYS A 47 -10.43 18.41 -16.32
C LYS A 47 -10.55 17.23 -17.30
N THR A 48 -10.05 16.05 -16.92
CA THR A 48 -10.02 14.87 -17.80
C THR A 48 -11.19 13.94 -17.49
N GLU A 49 -11.59 13.15 -18.48
CA GLU A 49 -12.61 12.10 -18.29
C GLU A 49 -12.21 11.09 -17.23
N VAL A 50 -10.92 10.75 -17.15
CA VAL A 50 -10.39 9.76 -16.18
C VAL A 50 -10.69 10.17 -14.73
N TRP A 51 -10.64 11.46 -14.41
CA TRP A 51 -11.00 11.96 -13.07
C TRP A 51 -12.45 11.64 -12.72
N ASN A 52 -13.35 11.73 -13.69
CA ASN A 52 -14.78 11.53 -13.47
C ASN A 52 -15.19 10.04 -13.50
N THR A 53 -14.37 9.21 -14.13
CA THR A 53 -14.69 7.78 -14.35
C THR A 53 -13.96 6.85 -13.37
N ASP A 54 -12.81 7.25 -12.81
CA ASP A 54 -12.04 6.43 -11.89
C ASP A 54 -11.76 7.16 -10.56
N PRO A 55 -12.52 6.87 -9.47
CA PRO A 55 -12.35 7.52 -8.17
C PRO A 55 -10.97 7.29 -7.55
N ARG A 56 -10.22 6.28 -8.00
CA ARG A 56 -8.87 5.99 -7.52
C ARG A 56 -7.87 7.09 -7.85
N VAL A 57 -8.15 7.91 -8.86
CA VAL A 57 -7.32 9.08 -9.19
C VAL A 57 -7.29 10.06 -8.01
N GLU A 58 -8.45 10.36 -7.42
CA GLU A 58 -8.53 11.25 -6.25
C GLU A 58 -7.84 10.63 -5.04
N ILE A 59 -8.09 9.35 -4.77
CA ILE A 59 -7.44 8.60 -3.68
C ILE A 59 -5.91 8.65 -3.82
N PHE A 60 -5.40 8.52 -5.03
CA PHE A 60 -3.96 8.58 -5.29
C PHE A 60 -3.34 9.94 -4.93
N PHE A 61 -4.00 11.05 -5.29
CA PHE A 61 -3.56 12.38 -4.89
C PHE A 61 -3.66 12.61 -3.39
N GLN A 62 -4.70 12.11 -2.73
CA GLN A 62 -4.84 12.16 -1.27
C GLN A 62 -3.71 11.39 -0.57
N LEU A 63 -3.30 10.23 -1.10
CA LEU A 63 -2.15 9.49 -0.58
C LEU A 63 -0.84 10.27 -0.74
N ILE A 64 -0.60 10.91 -1.88
CA ILE A 64 0.59 11.77 -2.07
C ILE A 64 0.60 12.89 -1.01
N GLU A 65 -0.53 13.55 -0.78
CA GLU A 65 -0.63 14.64 0.19
C GLU A 65 -0.40 14.15 1.63
N LYS A 66 -0.93 12.99 1.98
CA LYS A 66 -0.71 12.32 3.28
C LYS A 66 0.78 12.00 3.51
N GLU A 67 1.49 11.51 2.48
CA GLU A 67 2.93 11.24 2.55
C GLU A 67 3.77 12.52 2.72
N LEU A 68 3.44 13.56 1.96
CA LEU A 68 4.13 14.84 2.06
C LEU A 68 3.96 15.47 3.46
N THR A 69 2.75 15.42 4.00
CA THR A 69 2.45 15.90 5.35
C THR A 69 3.22 15.11 6.41
N SER A 70 3.25 13.78 6.31
CA SER A 70 4.01 12.93 7.21
C SER A 70 5.51 13.23 7.17
N ALA A 71 6.08 13.43 5.98
CA ALA A 71 7.48 13.80 5.80
C ALA A 71 7.80 15.17 6.42
N GLU A 72 6.91 16.17 6.27
CA GLU A 72 7.08 17.48 6.90
C GLU A 72 7.01 17.42 8.43
N GLU A 73 6.12 16.61 8.98
CA GLU A 73 6.04 16.37 10.42
C GLU A 73 7.34 15.77 10.97
N LEU A 74 7.92 14.78 10.30
CA LEU A 74 9.21 14.18 10.67
C LEU A 74 10.33 15.22 10.67
N LEU A 75 10.35 16.14 9.70
CA LEU A 75 11.34 17.23 9.64
C LEU A 75 11.10 18.33 10.67
N SER A 76 9.88 18.45 11.19
CA SER A 76 9.50 19.48 12.16
C SER A 76 9.88 19.09 13.60
N LYS A 77 9.89 17.81 13.90
CA LYS A 77 10.21 17.28 15.23
C LYS A 77 11.74 17.28 15.45
N ARG A 78 12.22 17.99 16.47
CA ARG A 78 13.63 17.98 16.90
C ARG A 78 14.08 16.65 17.53
N SER A 79 13.13 15.81 17.90
CA SER A 79 13.35 14.43 18.33
C SER A 79 12.61 13.51 17.40
N PRO A 80 13.13 12.32 17.06
CA PRO A 80 12.33 11.33 16.36
C PRO A 80 11.04 11.17 17.15
N PRO A 81 9.88 11.13 16.48
CA PRO A 81 8.65 10.84 17.18
C PRO A 81 8.89 9.55 17.95
N ALA A 82 8.48 9.53 19.22
CA ALA A 82 8.33 8.24 19.89
C ALA A 82 7.53 7.37 18.93
N VAL A 83 8.15 6.30 18.45
CA VAL A 83 7.53 5.38 17.50
C VAL A 83 6.23 4.94 18.12
N GLY A 84 5.12 5.43 17.56
CA GLY A 84 3.80 4.90 17.77
C GLY A 84 3.25 4.97 19.19
N GLY A 85 2.29 5.88 19.40
CA GLY A 85 1.17 5.51 20.25
C GLY A 85 0.52 4.22 19.69
N PRO A 86 -0.20 3.44 20.51
CA PRO A 86 -0.82 2.20 20.05
C PRO A 86 -1.69 2.51 18.82
N LYS A 87 -1.30 1.95 17.66
CA LYS A 87 -2.11 2.05 16.46
C LYS A 87 -3.44 1.33 16.75
N PRO A 88 -4.57 1.86 16.31
CA PRO A 88 -5.82 1.16 16.46
C PRO A 88 -5.73 -0.19 15.76
N HIS A 89 -6.22 -1.24 16.41
CA HIS A 89 -6.33 -2.56 15.81
C HIS A 89 -7.61 -2.64 14.99
N CYS A 90 -7.49 -3.14 13.77
CA CYS A 90 -8.59 -3.34 12.85
C CYS A 90 -8.63 -4.79 12.38
N ARG A 91 -9.82 -5.30 12.14
CA ARG A 91 -10.01 -6.63 11.58
C ARG A 91 -10.11 -6.57 10.06
N PRO A 92 -9.25 -7.29 9.34
CA PRO A 92 -9.35 -7.37 7.88
C PRO A 92 -10.71 -7.90 7.42
N SER A 93 -11.34 -8.81 8.17
CA SER A 93 -12.68 -9.33 7.89
C SER A 93 -13.75 -8.23 7.82
N GLU A 94 -13.74 -7.27 8.77
CA GLU A 94 -14.68 -6.14 8.75
C GLU A 94 -14.47 -5.23 7.54
N ALA A 95 -13.21 -5.00 7.14
CA ALA A 95 -12.88 -4.21 5.97
C ALA A 95 -13.30 -4.92 4.67
N VAL A 96 -13.13 -6.24 4.59
CA VAL A 96 -13.61 -7.06 3.47
C VAL A 96 -15.13 -6.96 3.32
N GLU A 97 -15.89 -7.16 4.40
CA GLU A 97 -17.35 -7.08 4.34
C GLU A 97 -17.83 -5.69 3.92
N ARG A 98 -17.19 -4.64 4.42
CA ARG A 98 -17.48 -3.26 3.99
C ARG A 98 -17.17 -3.07 2.50
N ALA A 99 -15.99 -3.48 2.02
CA ALA A 99 -15.60 -3.33 0.63
C ALA A 99 -16.56 -4.10 -0.31
N LEU A 100 -16.92 -5.34 0.04
CA LEU A 100 -17.89 -6.14 -0.71
C LEU A 100 -19.29 -5.51 -0.74
N SER A 101 -19.71 -4.84 0.34
CA SER A 101 -21.00 -4.15 0.39
C SER A 101 -21.04 -2.87 -0.43
N GLN A 102 -19.89 -2.24 -0.68
CA GLN A 102 -19.75 -1.01 -1.44
C GLN A 102 -19.40 -1.26 -2.92
N ALA A 103 -18.76 -2.39 -3.21
CA ALA A 103 -18.40 -2.78 -4.56
C ALA A 103 -19.67 -3.06 -5.38
N ASN A 104 -19.67 -2.55 -6.61
CA ASN A 104 -20.72 -2.89 -7.57
C ASN A 104 -20.43 -4.29 -8.17
N VAL A 105 -20.70 -5.34 -7.41
CA VAL A 105 -20.46 -6.73 -7.83
C VAL A 105 -21.54 -7.15 -8.83
N PRO A 106 -21.18 -7.44 -10.10
CA PRO A 106 -22.15 -7.89 -11.09
C PRO A 106 -22.83 -9.21 -10.67
N GLY A 107 -24.10 -9.39 -11.02
CA GLY A 107 -24.87 -10.60 -10.68
C GLY A 107 -24.28 -11.93 -11.21
N GLY A 108 -23.40 -11.88 -12.19
CA GLY A 108 -22.65 -13.04 -12.70
C GLY A 108 -21.40 -13.40 -11.88
N VAL A 109 -21.02 -12.61 -10.88
CA VAL A 109 -19.85 -12.86 -10.03
C VAL A 109 -20.31 -13.52 -8.73
N ARG A 110 -19.79 -14.74 -8.50
CA ARG A 110 -19.99 -15.45 -7.22
C ARG A 110 -18.92 -15.04 -6.23
N VAL A 111 -19.32 -14.57 -5.04
CA VAL A 111 -18.40 -14.20 -3.96
C VAL A 111 -18.26 -15.35 -2.96
N GLN A 112 -17.03 -15.82 -2.76
CA GLN A 112 -16.64 -16.80 -1.74
C GLN A 112 -15.82 -16.11 -0.66
N ARG A 113 -16.12 -16.40 0.61
CA ARG A 113 -15.49 -15.78 1.78
C ARG A 113 -14.98 -16.86 2.72
N GLU A 114 -13.70 -16.80 3.04
CA GLU A 114 -13.04 -17.65 4.03
C GLU A 114 -12.28 -16.72 5.00
N LEU A 115 -13.01 -16.12 5.94
CA LEU A 115 -12.51 -15.05 6.79
C LEU A 115 -12.26 -15.56 8.20
N THR A 116 -11.09 -15.22 8.79
CA THR A 116 -10.83 -15.39 10.21
C THR A 116 -11.33 -14.18 10.99
N GLU A 117 -11.97 -14.42 12.13
CA GLU A 117 -12.47 -13.34 12.99
C GLU A 117 -11.46 -12.93 14.07
N LYS A 118 -10.41 -13.72 14.30
CA LYS A 118 -9.44 -13.49 15.38
C LYS A 118 -8.37 -12.50 15.02
N ALA A 119 -8.05 -12.40 13.74
CA ALA A 119 -6.95 -11.60 13.26
C ALA A 119 -7.22 -10.10 13.39
N GLU A 120 -6.36 -9.40 14.10
CA GLU A 120 -6.35 -7.93 14.18
C GLU A 120 -5.01 -7.41 13.71
N VAL A 121 -5.02 -6.36 12.89
CA VAL A 121 -3.81 -5.70 12.40
C VAL A 121 -3.71 -4.29 12.97
N ALA A 122 -2.50 -3.91 13.38
CA ALA A 122 -2.22 -2.57 13.92
C ALA A 122 -2.17 -1.55 12.77
N LEU A 123 -3.33 -1.04 12.36
CA LEU A 123 -3.50 -0.22 11.17
C LEU A 123 -4.61 0.81 11.33
N ASP A 124 -4.46 1.92 10.62
CA ASP A 124 -5.54 2.87 10.40
C ASP A 124 -6.68 2.20 9.60
N ARG A 125 -7.90 2.34 10.11
CA ARG A 125 -9.10 1.75 9.49
C ARG A 125 -9.36 2.28 8.08
N GLU A 126 -8.99 3.53 7.79
CA GLU A 126 -9.13 4.12 6.47
C GLU A 126 -8.13 3.51 5.48
N ASP A 127 -6.87 3.34 5.89
CA ASP A 127 -5.84 2.71 5.06
C ASP A 127 -6.22 1.26 4.71
N LEU A 128 -6.76 0.51 5.69
CA LEU A 128 -7.25 -0.84 5.44
C LEU A 128 -8.46 -0.87 4.49
N ALA A 129 -9.41 0.05 4.67
CA ALA A 129 -10.58 0.14 3.80
C ALA A 129 -10.19 0.47 2.35
N VAL A 130 -9.25 1.40 2.15
CA VAL A 130 -8.72 1.75 0.83
C VAL A 130 -8.02 0.56 0.18
N LEU A 131 -7.15 -0.13 0.93
CA LEU A 131 -6.41 -1.29 0.42
C LEU A 131 -7.38 -2.40 -0.03
N VAL A 132 -8.30 -2.79 0.84
CA VAL A 132 -9.27 -3.86 0.54
C VAL A 132 -10.21 -3.45 -0.59
N GLY A 133 -10.68 -2.20 -0.61
CA GLY A 133 -11.51 -1.67 -1.68
C GLY A 133 -10.82 -1.80 -3.03
N CYS A 134 -9.56 -1.35 -3.15
CA CYS A 134 -8.78 -1.48 -4.39
C CYS A 134 -8.61 -2.94 -4.84
N LEU A 135 -8.42 -3.88 -3.91
CA LEU A 135 -8.29 -5.31 -4.23
C LEU A 135 -9.60 -5.88 -4.77
N VAL A 136 -10.72 -5.60 -4.10
CA VAL A 136 -12.05 -6.08 -4.51
C VAL A 136 -12.44 -5.49 -5.86
N ASP A 137 -12.27 -4.18 -6.07
CA ASP A 137 -12.59 -3.51 -7.32
C ASP A 137 -11.77 -4.08 -8.48
N ASN A 138 -10.45 -4.28 -8.29
CA ASN A 138 -9.59 -4.86 -9.31
C ASN A 138 -10.03 -6.27 -9.74
N ALA A 139 -10.44 -7.10 -8.77
CA ALA A 139 -10.92 -8.45 -9.02
C ALA A 139 -12.28 -8.45 -9.76
N VAL A 140 -13.23 -7.62 -9.33
CA VAL A 140 -14.53 -7.47 -10.01
C VAL A 140 -14.34 -6.98 -11.44
N GLU A 141 -13.50 -5.98 -11.65
CA GLU A 141 -13.18 -5.45 -12.98
C GLU A 141 -12.51 -6.46 -13.92
N ALA A 142 -11.79 -7.45 -13.37
CA ALA A 142 -11.19 -8.53 -14.15
C ALA A 142 -12.21 -9.55 -14.64
N MET A 143 -13.46 -9.50 -14.14
CA MET A 143 -14.53 -10.47 -14.43
C MET A 143 -15.76 -9.85 -15.11
N PRO A 144 -15.64 -9.14 -16.24
CA PRO A 144 -16.78 -8.47 -16.89
C PRO A 144 -17.86 -9.45 -17.39
N ARG A 145 -17.50 -10.70 -17.59
CA ARG A 145 -18.40 -11.78 -18.04
C ARG A 145 -18.88 -12.67 -16.90
N GLY A 146 -18.62 -12.28 -15.65
CA GLY A 146 -18.87 -13.11 -14.48
C GLY A 146 -17.67 -13.98 -14.10
N GLY A 147 -17.77 -14.67 -12.98
CA GLY A 147 -16.71 -15.50 -12.44
C GLY A 147 -16.85 -15.74 -10.94
N THR A 148 -15.75 -16.06 -10.29
CA THR A 148 -15.69 -16.24 -8.84
C THR A 148 -14.65 -15.31 -8.24
N LEU A 149 -15.07 -14.50 -7.28
CA LEU A 149 -14.23 -13.70 -6.40
C LEU A 149 -14.07 -14.46 -5.09
N THR A 150 -12.86 -14.87 -4.76
CA THR A 150 -12.55 -15.53 -3.49
C THR A 150 -11.73 -14.59 -2.60
N VAL A 151 -12.21 -14.34 -1.39
CA VAL A 151 -11.50 -13.52 -0.39
C VAL A 151 -11.22 -14.40 0.83
N ARG A 152 -9.93 -14.52 1.17
CA ARG A 152 -9.46 -15.31 2.31
C ARG A 152 -8.65 -14.45 3.26
N THR A 153 -8.87 -14.62 4.55
CA THR A 153 -7.94 -14.17 5.59
C THR A 153 -7.44 -15.38 6.37
N LYS A 154 -6.15 -15.40 6.69
CA LYS A 154 -5.52 -16.50 7.42
C LYS A 154 -4.59 -15.97 8.48
N ASP A 155 -4.70 -16.53 9.70
CA ASP A 155 -3.75 -16.26 10.78
C ASP A 155 -2.42 -16.96 10.45
N LEU A 156 -1.30 -16.24 10.66
CA LEU A 156 0.06 -16.73 10.48
C LEU A 156 0.70 -17.00 11.86
N GLU A 157 1.79 -17.77 11.88
CA GLU A 157 2.42 -18.24 13.12
C GLU A 157 2.99 -17.12 13.99
N ASP A 158 3.46 -16.00 13.38
CA ASP A 158 4.11 -14.88 14.09
C ASP A 158 3.14 -13.70 14.35
N ASP A 159 1.92 -13.97 14.82
CA ASP A 159 0.85 -12.97 15.02
C ASP A 159 0.58 -12.11 13.78
N GLY A 160 0.95 -12.62 12.61
CA GLY A 160 0.66 -12.02 11.32
C GLY A 160 -0.69 -12.49 10.77
N VAL A 161 -1.14 -11.78 9.76
CA VAL A 161 -2.37 -12.13 9.02
C VAL A 161 -2.08 -12.03 7.54
N SER A 162 -2.52 -12.97 6.73
CA SER A 162 -2.60 -12.77 5.28
C SER A 162 -4.03 -12.47 4.85
N LEU A 163 -4.17 -11.55 3.91
CA LEU A 163 -5.38 -11.28 3.13
C LEU A 163 -5.10 -11.61 1.68
N ARG A 164 -5.81 -12.58 1.13
CA ARG A 164 -5.71 -12.98 -0.26
C ARG A 164 -7.05 -12.73 -0.96
N VAL A 165 -6.98 -11.98 -2.06
CA VAL A 165 -8.10 -11.75 -2.97
C VAL A 165 -7.75 -12.41 -4.30
N GLU A 166 -8.58 -13.33 -4.76
CA GLU A 166 -8.36 -14.13 -5.97
C GLU A 166 -9.61 -14.07 -6.85
N ASP A 167 -9.42 -13.77 -8.14
CA ASP A 167 -10.44 -13.76 -9.16
C ASP A 167 -10.24 -14.90 -10.17
N THR A 168 -11.28 -15.24 -10.90
CA THR A 168 -11.22 -16.18 -12.05
C THR A 168 -11.37 -15.45 -13.38
N GLY A 169 -10.93 -14.18 -13.43
CA GLY A 169 -11.04 -13.32 -14.61
C GLY A 169 -10.01 -13.62 -15.69
N GLU A 170 -9.68 -12.63 -16.48
CA GLU A 170 -8.77 -12.77 -17.63
C GLU A 170 -7.32 -13.00 -17.23
N GLY A 171 -6.95 -12.71 -15.96
CA GLY A 171 -5.59 -12.83 -15.48
C GLY A 171 -4.65 -11.77 -16.03
N LEU A 172 -3.38 -11.89 -15.69
CA LEU A 172 -2.28 -11.08 -16.21
C LEU A 172 -1.33 -11.96 -17.01
N ALA A 173 -0.79 -11.41 -18.10
CA ALA A 173 0.31 -12.06 -18.82
C ALA A 173 1.54 -12.13 -17.89
N PRO A 174 2.40 -13.15 -18.02
CA PRO A 174 3.58 -13.33 -17.14
C PRO A 174 4.47 -12.08 -17.04
N GLU A 175 4.64 -11.37 -18.14
CA GLU A 175 5.45 -10.14 -18.22
C GLU A 175 4.84 -8.96 -17.46
N ALA A 176 3.52 -8.99 -17.25
CA ALA A 176 2.79 -7.92 -16.57
C ALA A 176 2.94 -7.98 -15.05
N TYR A 177 3.25 -9.14 -14.46
CA TYR A 177 3.38 -9.26 -12.99
C TYR A 177 4.48 -8.35 -12.43
N SER A 178 5.62 -8.24 -13.09
CA SER A 178 6.72 -7.38 -12.65
C SER A 178 6.36 -5.88 -12.62
N ARG A 179 5.35 -5.50 -13.39
CA ARG A 179 4.88 -4.12 -13.54
C ARG A 179 3.55 -3.84 -12.84
N ALA A 180 2.93 -4.87 -12.28
CA ALA A 180 1.57 -4.78 -11.72
C ALA A 180 1.40 -3.69 -10.65
N PHE A 181 2.49 -3.36 -9.94
CA PHE A 181 2.51 -2.32 -8.92
C PHE A 181 3.00 -0.95 -9.41
N GLU A 182 3.37 -0.82 -10.69
CA GLU A 182 3.73 0.48 -11.27
C GLU A 182 2.48 1.37 -11.39
N PRO A 183 2.54 2.64 -10.94
CA PRO A 183 1.45 3.58 -11.17
C PRO A 183 1.15 3.72 -12.66
N PHE A 184 -0.14 3.81 -12.99
CA PHE A 184 -0.65 3.96 -14.37
C PHE A 184 -0.45 2.73 -15.27
N PHE A 185 0.08 1.63 -14.75
CA PHE A 185 0.11 0.38 -15.48
C PHE A 185 -1.27 -0.29 -15.43
N THR A 186 -1.83 -0.55 -16.60
CA THR A 186 -3.12 -1.25 -16.72
C THR A 186 -3.21 -1.99 -18.04
N THR A 187 -3.89 -3.15 -18.01
CA THR A 187 -4.28 -3.90 -19.22
C THR A 187 -5.75 -3.66 -19.57
N LYS A 188 -6.47 -2.88 -18.73
CA LYS A 188 -7.92 -2.64 -18.86
C LYS A 188 -8.16 -1.28 -19.52
N PRO A 189 -8.86 -1.20 -20.67
CA PRO A 189 -9.23 0.05 -21.31
C PRO A 189 -10.06 0.95 -20.36
N GLY A 190 -9.77 2.25 -20.36
CA GLY A 190 -10.53 3.23 -19.58
C GLY A 190 -10.23 3.28 -18.08
N HIS A 191 -9.29 2.48 -17.59
CA HIS A 191 -8.87 2.49 -16.19
C HIS A 191 -7.55 3.24 -16.01
N ALA A 192 -7.40 3.92 -14.86
CA ALA A 192 -6.22 4.73 -14.57
C ALA A 192 -4.96 3.90 -14.21
N GLY A 193 -5.10 2.60 -13.93
CA GLY A 193 -3.97 1.74 -13.52
C GLY A 193 -3.38 2.09 -12.15
N LEU A 194 -4.23 2.51 -11.20
CA LEU A 194 -3.79 2.96 -9.88
C LEU A 194 -4.08 1.97 -8.75
N GLY A 195 -5.00 1.01 -8.94
CA GLY A 195 -5.48 0.13 -7.87
C GLY A 195 -4.35 -0.61 -7.13
N LEU A 196 -3.55 -1.39 -7.85
CA LEU A 196 -2.45 -2.15 -7.24
C LEU A 196 -1.30 -1.26 -6.76
N SER A 197 -1.05 -0.13 -7.41
CA SER A 197 -0.05 0.84 -6.93
C SER A 197 -0.46 1.49 -5.60
N ILE A 198 -1.77 1.72 -5.38
CA ILE A 198 -2.32 2.17 -4.10
C ILE A 198 -2.11 1.09 -3.03
N VAL A 199 -2.48 -0.16 -3.32
CA VAL A 199 -2.27 -1.31 -2.41
C VAL A 199 -0.80 -1.41 -1.99
N HIS A 200 0.12 -1.37 -2.96
CA HIS A 200 1.56 -1.44 -2.71
C HIS A 200 2.06 -0.26 -1.87
N ARG A 201 1.58 0.97 -2.15
CA ARG A 201 1.96 2.16 -1.38
C ARG A 201 1.50 2.08 0.07
N VAL A 202 0.26 1.65 0.31
CA VAL A 202 -0.26 1.46 1.68
C VAL A 202 0.55 0.38 2.40
N ALA A 203 0.82 -0.74 1.75
CA ALA A 203 1.62 -1.82 2.33
C ALA A 203 3.04 -1.38 2.68
N LEU A 204 3.74 -0.67 1.79
CA LEU A 204 5.09 -0.13 2.04
C LEU A 204 5.14 0.80 3.25
N ARG A 205 4.12 1.66 3.44
CA ARG A 205 4.03 2.57 4.60
C ARG A 205 4.04 1.80 5.93
N HIS A 206 3.47 0.61 5.94
CA HIS A 206 3.33 -0.22 7.13
C HIS A 206 4.39 -1.33 7.22
N GLY A 207 5.29 -1.44 6.24
CA GLY A 207 6.30 -2.51 6.18
C GLY A 207 5.74 -3.88 5.83
N TRP A 208 4.55 -3.95 5.20
CA TRP A 208 3.90 -5.20 4.80
C TRP A 208 4.38 -5.68 3.45
N GLN A 209 4.22 -6.97 3.23
CA GLN A 209 4.54 -7.62 1.95
C GLN A 209 3.28 -7.70 1.10
N VAL A 210 3.43 -7.49 -0.21
CA VAL A 210 2.37 -7.70 -1.19
C VAL A 210 2.91 -8.59 -2.30
N ASP A 211 2.15 -9.60 -2.66
CA ASP A 211 2.45 -10.49 -3.78
C ASP A 211 1.30 -10.53 -4.77
N VAL A 212 1.60 -10.78 -6.04
CA VAL A 212 0.63 -10.92 -7.13
C VAL A 212 1.03 -12.08 -8.03
N GLY A 213 0.07 -12.90 -8.41
CA GLY A 213 0.36 -14.05 -9.24
C GLY A 213 -0.88 -14.63 -9.93
N ALA A 214 -0.68 -15.73 -10.67
CA ALA A 214 -1.76 -16.45 -11.32
C ALA A 214 -2.64 -17.16 -10.29
N GLY A 215 -3.95 -17.00 -10.42
CA GLY A 215 -4.93 -17.73 -9.62
C GLY A 215 -4.96 -19.22 -9.95
N ALA A 216 -5.34 -20.05 -8.98
CA ALA A 216 -5.37 -21.51 -9.13
C ALA A 216 -6.37 -21.99 -10.21
N ASN A 217 -7.44 -21.24 -10.44
CA ASN A 217 -8.49 -21.55 -11.41
C ASN A 217 -8.51 -20.56 -12.59
N GLY A 218 -7.35 -20.02 -12.96
CA GLY A 218 -7.22 -18.89 -13.87
C GLY A 218 -7.36 -17.56 -13.11
N GLY A 219 -7.29 -16.42 -13.85
CA GLY A 219 -7.36 -15.10 -13.24
C GLY A 219 -6.10 -14.72 -12.45
N THR A 220 -6.27 -13.87 -11.44
CA THR A 220 -5.18 -13.29 -10.67
C THR A 220 -5.45 -13.41 -9.18
N PHE A 221 -4.41 -13.60 -8.37
CA PHE A 221 -4.49 -13.35 -6.95
C PHE A 221 -3.60 -12.18 -6.55
N VAL A 222 -4.01 -11.47 -5.52
CA VAL A 222 -3.15 -10.54 -4.76
C VAL A 222 -3.21 -10.93 -3.30
N GLU A 223 -2.05 -11.07 -2.68
CA GLU A 223 -1.92 -11.40 -1.27
C GLU A 223 -1.16 -10.30 -0.54
N VAL A 224 -1.70 -9.86 0.59
CA VAL A 224 -1.08 -8.90 1.49
C VAL A 224 -0.80 -9.60 2.81
N VAL A 225 0.46 -9.59 3.23
CA VAL A 225 0.89 -10.15 4.52
C VAL A 225 1.10 -9.02 5.50
N PHE A 226 0.22 -8.93 6.49
CA PHE A 226 0.30 -8.00 7.59
C PHE A 226 1.20 -8.59 8.66
N THR A 227 2.38 -8.03 8.84
CA THR A 227 3.33 -8.45 9.88
C THR A 227 3.28 -7.49 11.07
N GLY A 228 3.49 -8.00 12.27
CA GLY A 228 3.59 -7.18 13.48
C GLY A 228 4.79 -6.23 13.46
N PRO A 229 4.90 -5.28 14.42
CA PRO A 229 5.89 -4.20 14.43
C PRO A 229 7.36 -4.63 14.54
N ASP A 230 7.64 -5.90 14.80
CA ASP A 230 9.00 -6.39 15.07
C ASP A 230 9.70 -7.08 13.89
N VAL A 231 9.06 -7.17 12.73
CA VAL A 231 9.71 -7.74 11.54
C VAL A 231 10.24 -6.62 10.65
N GLY A 232 11.54 -6.37 10.75
CA GLY A 232 12.26 -5.33 10.01
C GLY A 232 12.13 -5.48 8.49
N PRO A 233 12.31 -4.39 7.72
CA PRO A 233 12.24 -4.42 6.27
C PRO A 233 13.46 -5.16 5.70
N GLY A 234 13.30 -6.39 5.36
CA GLY A 234 14.40 -7.12 4.72
C GLY A 234 14.23 -8.61 4.68
N SER A 235 13.42 -9.15 3.79
CA SER A 235 13.81 -10.34 3.01
C SER A 235 12.75 -10.78 2.01
N ARG A 236 13.20 -10.87 0.78
CA ARG A 236 12.76 -11.74 -0.31
C ARG A 236 11.46 -11.44 -1.03
N LEU A 237 11.63 -10.69 -2.11
CA LEU A 237 10.99 -11.01 -3.37
C LEU A 237 11.49 -12.41 -3.78
N VAL A 238 10.74 -13.45 -3.46
CA VAL A 238 11.00 -14.81 -3.97
C VAL A 238 9.75 -15.24 -4.69
N GLY A 239 9.81 -15.16 -6.02
CA GLY A 239 8.95 -15.97 -6.85
C GLY A 239 9.14 -17.44 -6.44
N ARG A 240 8.15 -18.03 -5.81
CA ARG A 240 8.10 -19.49 -5.65
C ARG A 240 7.61 -20.07 -6.96
N ASP A 241 8.54 -20.54 -7.77
CA ASP A 241 8.28 -21.59 -8.74
C ASP A 241 7.86 -22.85 -7.97
N GLU A 242 6.57 -23.04 -7.80
CA GLU A 242 6.02 -24.35 -7.45
C GLU A 242 5.90 -25.18 -8.72
N ASN A 243 7.04 -25.68 -9.21
CA ASN A 243 7.06 -26.80 -10.13
C ASN A 243 8.28 -27.68 -9.88
N GLN A 244 8.17 -28.55 -8.90
CA GLN A 244 8.91 -29.82 -8.80
C GLN A 244 7.91 -30.81 -8.20
N GLY A 245 7.29 -31.72 -8.96
CA GLY A 245 7.92 -32.74 -9.73
C GLY A 245 7.68 -34.03 -8.98
N SER A 246 6.53 -34.70 -9.27
CA SER A 246 6.33 -36.12 -8.91
C SER A 246 7.12 -37.00 -9.83
N LYS A 247 7.96 -37.80 -9.23
CA LYS A 247 8.25 -39.16 -9.72
C LYS A 247 7.64 -40.14 -8.77
#